data_727ab9ba3b2c80012b71d793c74c417c
#
_entry.id   727ab9ba3b2c80012b71d793c74c417c
#
_cell.length_a   1.000
_cell.length_b   1.000
_cell.length_c   1.000
_cell.angle_alpha   90.00
_cell.angle_beta   90.00
_cell.angle_gamma   90.00
#
_symmetry.space_group_name_H-M   'P 1'
#
loop_
_entity.id
_entity.type
_entity.pdbx_description
1 polymer ?
#
loop_
_entity_poly.entity_id
_entity_poly.type
_entity_poly.pdbx_seq_one_letter_code
_entity_poly.pdbx_strand_id
1 'polypeptide(L)'
;MAKYNYAKATCIRRLGNPGGWFSDVERSGGGPLIDIGVHVIDVLWYLMGCPKVKSISGNTYNKLGNRKNIKNLSFYKAADYDPDKNTVEDMANAMIRFENGASLLVDVSFTLHAKQDEISVKLYGTKGGAEVEPSLAIVTEKYDTMLNLAPQVDSVTFDFVQAFQAEIDHFVDVCLGEKETLSPVADGVEMTKILSGIYESAEKGKEIYFD
;
A
#
# COMPACT_ATOMS: atom_id res chain seq x y z
N MET A 1 -23.82 -7.13 6.82
CA MET A 1 -22.49 -6.89 6.27
C MET A 1 -21.43 -7.34 7.27
N ALA A 2 -20.34 -7.94 6.82
CA ALA A 2 -19.16 -8.18 7.67
C ALA A 2 -18.58 -6.80 8.05
N LYS A 3 -18.22 -6.60 9.30
CA LYS A 3 -17.54 -5.38 9.74
C LYS A 3 -16.05 -5.67 9.77
N TYR A 4 -15.27 -4.97 8.98
CA TYR A 4 -13.81 -5.06 9.04
C TYR A 4 -13.31 -4.27 10.24
N ASN A 5 -12.42 -4.87 11.01
CA ASN A 5 -11.89 -4.26 12.22
C ASN A 5 -10.43 -3.86 12.08
N TYR A 6 -9.67 -4.62 11.28
CA TYR A 6 -8.24 -4.47 11.19
C TYR A 6 -7.72 -4.91 9.82
N ALA A 7 -6.76 -4.18 9.29
CA ALA A 7 -6.04 -4.53 8.07
C ALA A 7 -4.53 -4.31 8.24
N LYS A 8 -3.73 -5.02 7.45
CA LYS A 8 -2.28 -4.84 7.40
C LYS A 8 -1.79 -4.82 5.96
N ALA A 9 -1.08 -3.74 5.61
CA ALA A 9 -0.40 -3.52 4.34
C ALA A 9 1.11 -3.61 4.56
N THR A 10 1.80 -4.47 3.86
CA THR A 10 3.25 -4.57 3.90
C THR A 10 3.79 -4.61 2.47
N CYS A 11 4.75 -3.74 2.15
CA CYS A 11 5.51 -3.80 0.92
C CYS A 11 6.97 -3.46 1.22
N ILE A 12 7.76 -4.47 1.52
CA ILE A 12 9.15 -4.33 1.95
C ILE A 12 10.07 -4.86 0.87
N ARG A 13 11.01 -4.01 0.43
CA ARG A 13 12.15 -4.39 -0.39
C ARG A 13 13.42 -4.37 0.47
N ARG A 14 14.25 -5.38 0.32
CA ARG A 14 15.56 -5.44 0.99
C ARG A 14 16.54 -4.46 0.39
N LEU A 15 16.44 -4.31 -0.94
CA LEU A 15 17.24 -3.40 -1.74
C LEU A 15 16.50 -3.17 -3.07
N GLY A 16 15.92 -2.01 -3.27
CA GLY A 16 15.07 -1.78 -4.44
C GLY A 16 14.53 -0.37 -4.56
N ASN A 17 15.42 0.64 -4.48
CA ASN A 17 15.05 1.99 -4.90
C ASN A 17 14.97 2.03 -6.42
N PRO A 18 13.88 2.56 -7.01
CA PRO A 18 13.71 2.63 -8.46
C PRO A 18 14.80 3.42 -9.19
N GLY A 19 15.46 4.36 -8.51
CA GLY A 19 16.47 5.23 -9.09
C GLY A 19 15.88 6.43 -9.84
N GLY A 20 16.74 7.19 -10.51
CA GLY A 20 16.35 8.38 -11.24
C GLY A 20 15.66 9.41 -10.35
N TRP A 21 14.56 9.99 -10.84
CA TRP A 21 13.80 11.02 -10.12
C TRP A 21 13.04 10.48 -8.89
N PHE A 22 12.83 9.18 -8.77
CA PHE A 22 12.23 8.55 -7.58
C PHE A 22 13.07 8.71 -6.30
N SER A 23 14.35 9.02 -6.46
CA SER A 23 15.28 9.25 -5.33
C SER A 23 15.40 10.72 -4.93
N ASP A 24 14.68 11.60 -5.59
CA ASP A 24 14.73 13.05 -5.41
C ASP A 24 13.38 13.57 -4.88
N VAL A 25 13.35 13.95 -3.61
CA VAL A 25 12.12 14.37 -2.92
C VAL A 25 11.45 15.57 -3.57
N GLU A 26 12.22 16.50 -4.14
CA GLU A 26 11.69 17.70 -4.83
C GLU A 26 10.89 17.31 -6.09
N ARG A 27 11.17 16.15 -6.67
CA ARG A 27 10.54 15.66 -7.90
C ARG A 27 9.49 14.59 -7.66
N SER A 28 9.73 13.69 -6.71
CA SER A 28 8.84 12.56 -6.41
C SER A 28 7.83 12.85 -5.30
N GLY A 29 8.10 13.85 -4.46
CA GLY A 29 7.30 14.14 -3.27
C GLY A 29 7.57 13.22 -2.08
N GLY A 30 8.28 12.11 -2.28
CA GLY A 30 8.63 11.14 -1.25
C GLY A 30 9.19 9.85 -1.84
N GLY A 31 9.48 8.88 -0.99
CA GLY A 31 10.07 7.59 -1.34
C GLY A 31 9.06 6.44 -1.37
N PRO A 32 9.34 5.32 -0.65
CA PRO A 32 8.52 4.13 -0.70
C PRO A 32 7.05 4.34 -0.28
N LEU A 33 6.76 5.32 0.56
CA LEU A 33 5.38 5.60 0.95
C LEU A 33 4.53 6.07 -0.24
N ILE A 34 5.06 6.99 -1.03
CA ILE A 34 4.38 7.52 -2.22
C ILE A 34 4.40 6.52 -3.38
N ASP A 35 5.55 5.88 -3.65
CA ASP A 35 5.74 5.03 -4.83
C ASP A 35 5.04 3.67 -4.72
N ILE A 36 5.27 2.96 -3.61
CA ILE A 36 4.74 1.59 -3.42
C ILE A 36 3.71 1.48 -2.29
N GLY A 37 3.79 2.37 -1.30
CA GLY A 37 2.85 2.40 -0.19
C GLY A 37 1.43 2.72 -0.62
N VAL A 38 1.28 3.66 -1.54
CA VAL A 38 -0.03 4.04 -2.09
C VAL A 38 -0.82 2.83 -2.58
N HIS A 39 -0.18 1.90 -3.28
CA HIS A 39 -0.85 0.74 -3.86
C HIS A 39 -1.40 -0.23 -2.80
N VAL A 40 -0.61 -0.56 -1.78
CA VAL A 40 -1.04 -1.49 -0.73
C VAL A 40 -2.00 -0.84 0.27
N ILE A 41 -1.95 0.48 0.44
CA ILE A 41 -2.91 1.24 1.22
C ILE A 41 -4.25 1.31 0.48
N ASP A 42 -4.22 1.69 -0.80
CA ASP A 42 -5.41 1.87 -1.62
C ASP A 42 -6.23 0.60 -1.74
N VAL A 43 -5.60 -0.54 -2.05
CA VAL A 43 -6.31 -1.82 -2.16
C VAL A 43 -7.01 -2.20 -0.85
N LEU A 44 -6.37 -2.00 0.30
CA LEU A 44 -7.00 -2.29 1.59
C LEU A 44 -8.09 -1.29 1.95
N TRP A 45 -7.86 -0.01 1.71
CA TRP A 45 -8.85 1.04 1.93
C TRP A 45 -10.12 0.78 1.08
N TYR A 46 -9.94 0.41 -0.19
CA TYR A 46 -11.04 0.00 -1.08
C TYR A 46 -11.78 -1.24 -0.54
N LEU A 47 -11.05 -2.30 -0.19
CA LEU A 47 -11.65 -3.54 0.36
C LEU A 47 -12.37 -3.33 1.69
N MET A 48 -11.97 -2.32 2.46
CA MET A 48 -12.64 -1.90 3.71
C MET A 48 -13.89 -1.05 3.47
N GLY A 49 -14.20 -0.71 2.21
CA GLY A 49 -15.36 0.09 1.82
C GLY A 49 -15.12 1.60 1.94
N CYS A 50 -13.90 2.03 1.64
CA CYS A 50 -13.49 3.44 1.54
C CYS A 50 -13.84 4.27 2.81
N PRO A 51 -13.45 3.82 4.01
CA PRO A 51 -13.81 4.52 5.23
C PRO A 51 -13.07 5.85 5.36
N LYS A 52 -13.72 6.86 5.93
CA LYS A 52 -13.09 8.14 6.22
C LYS A 52 -12.00 8.02 7.28
N VAL A 53 -10.89 8.70 7.07
CA VAL A 53 -9.78 8.76 8.01
C VAL A 53 -10.17 9.59 9.22
N LYS A 54 -9.88 9.08 10.41
CA LYS A 54 -10.06 9.75 11.70
C LYS A 54 -8.75 10.30 12.24
N SER A 55 -7.71 9.46 12.28
CA SER A 55 -6.38 9.86 12.76
C SER A 55 -5.28 8.96 12.20
N ILE A 56 -4.06 9.51 12.17
CA ILE A 56 -2.88 8.84 11.66
C ILE A 56 -1.72 9.06 12.63
N SER A 57 -1.01 7.95 12.95
CA SER A 57 0.28 7.96 13.63
C SER A 57 1.29 7.28 12.74
N GLY A 58 2.33 7.98 12.29
CA GLY A 58 3.30 7.48 11.34
C GLY A 58 4.73 7.90 11.64
N ASN A 59 5.67 7.19 11.04
CA ASN A 59 7.09 7.50 11.06
C ASN A 59 7.70 7.28 9.68
N THR A 60 8.72 8.07 9.37
CA THR A 60 9.58 7.90 8.21
C THR A 60 11.03 7.78 8.65
N TYR A 61 11.82 7.01 7.91
CA TYR A 61 13.22 6.79 8.20
C TYR A 61 14.06 6.99 6.93
N ASN A 62 15.20 7.67 7.09
CA ASN A 62 16.21 7.85 6.04
C ASN A 62 17.56 7.45 6.61
N LYS A 63 17.87 6.16 6.62
CA LYS A 63 19.06 5.57 7.25
C LYS A 63 19.85 4.66 6.32
N LEU A 64 19.24 4.07 5.33
CA LEU A 64 19.83 3.04 4.48
C LEU A 64 19.86 3.41 3.00
N GLY A 65 19.12 4.44 2.57
CA GLY A 65 19.01 4.85 1.16
C GLY A 65 20.37 5.19 0.53
N ASN A 66 21.31 5.69 1.31
CA ASN A 66 22.63 6.10 0.83
C ASN A 66 23.69 4.99 0.90
N ARG A 67 23.33 3.74 1.25
CA ARG A 67 24.31 2.66 1.40
C ARG A 67 24.88 2.20 0.06
N LYS A 68 26.19 1.91 0.02
CA LYS A 68 26.93 1.47 -1.18
C LYS A 68 27.63 0.12 -0.99
N ASN A 69 27.51 -0.48 0.18
CA ASN A 69 28.27 -1.66 0.57
C ASN A 69 27.66 -2.98 0.11
N ILE A 70 26.41 -3.00 -0.36
CA ILE A 70 25.75 -4.22 -0.84
C ILE A 70 25.97 -4.35 -2.35
N LYS A 71 26.75 -5.38 -2.76
CA LYS A 71 27.16 -5.56 -4.16
C LYS A 71 26.72 -6.88 -4.79
N ASN A 72 26.37 -7.87 -3.98
CA ASN A 72 26.07 -9.23 -4.45
C ASN A 72 24.60 -9.61 -4.28
N LEU A 73 23.70 -8.64 -4.25
CA LEU A 73 22.28 -8.83 -4.16
C LEU A 73 21.61 -8.13 -5.35
N SER A 74 20.83 -8.88 -6.11
CA SER A 74 19.96 -8.31 -7.14
C SER A 74 18.87 -7.47 -6.49
N PHE A 75 18.54 -6.34 -7.09
CA PHE A 75 17.53 -5.42 -6.58
C PHE A 75 16.68 -4.84 -7.71
N TYR A 76 15.49 -4.41 -7.35
CA TYR A 76 14.63 -3.69 -8.26
C TYR A 76 15.27 -2.35 -8.64
N LYS A 77 15.30 -2.05 -9.94
CA LYS A 77 15.86 -0.81 -10.47
C LYS A 77 15.13 -0.46 -11.78
N ALA A 78 14.57 0.72 -11.85
CA ALA A 78 13.94 1.23 -13.06
C ALA A 78 14.83 2.21 -13.83
N ALA A 79 15.72 2.93 -13.12
CA ALA A 79 16.64 3.91 -13.68
C ALA A 79 17.98 3.89 -12.91
N ASP A 80 18.94 4.68 -13.36
CA ASP A 80 20.20 4.80 -12.66
C ASP A 80 20.03 5.39 -11.26
N TYR A 81 20.62 4.71 -10.29
CA TYR A 81 20.56 5.06 -8.89
C TYR A 81 21.92 5.51 -8.37
N ASP A 82 21.97 6.74 -7.90
CA ASP A 82 23.11 7.32 -7.21
C ASP A 82 22.78 7.47 -5.71
N PRO A 83 23.31 6.59 -4.84
CA PRO A 83 23.02 6.65 -3.41
C PRO A 83 23.38 7.99 -2.76
N ASP A 84 24.36 8.73 -3.29
CA ASP A 84 24.78 10.02 -2.74
C ASP A 84 23.73 11.12 -2.96
N LYS A 85 22.83 10.92 -3.91
CA LYS A 85 21.79 11.88 -4.27
C LYS A 85 20.41 11.51 -3.73
N ASN A 86 20.31 10.42 -2.95
CA ASN A 86 19.05 10.02 -2.38
C ASN A 86 18.61 10.97 -1.27
N THR A 87 17.46 11.62 -1.46
CA THR A 87 16.87 12.57 -0.51
C THR A 87 15.52 12.10 0.06
N VAL A 88 14.98 10.99 -0.47
CA VAL A 88 13.72 10.41 0.01
C VAL A 88 13.93 9.48 1.20
N GLU A 89 12.88 9.21 1.95
CA GLU A 89 12.89 8.18 2.97
C GLU A 89 13.13 6.80 2.36
N ASP A 90 13.72 5.89 3.14
CA ASP A 90 13.95 4.50 2.74
C ASP A 90 12.91 3.54 3.35
N MET A 91 12.20 3.99 4.36
CA MET A 91 11.13 3.25 5.02
C MET A 91 10.10 4.20 5.62
N ALA A 92 8.83 3.80 5.61
CA ALA A 92 7.75 4.40 6.38
C ALA A 92 6.88 3.32 7.04
N ASN A 93 6.36 3.63 8.24
CA ASN A 93 5.31 2.84 8.87
C ASN A 93 4.22 3.75 9.45
N ALA A 94 3.01 3.22 9.54
CA ALA A 94 1.91 3.97 10.10
C ALA A 94 0.80 3.09 10.69
N MET A 95 0.06 3.67 11.63
CA MET A 95 -1.27 3.22 12.04
C MET A 95 -2.30 4.28 11.64
N ILE A 96 -3.24 3.88 10.79
CA ILE A 96 -4.35 4.70 10.33
C ILE A 96 -5.60 4.22 11.07
N ARG A 97 -6.33 5.13 11.70
CA ARG A 97 -7.63 4.87 12.32
C ARG A 97 -8.72 5.52 11.50
N PHE A 98 -9.81 4.80 11.30
CA PHE A 98 -10.97 5.27 10.55
C PHE A 98 -12.16 5.61 11.46
N GLU A 99 -13.06 6.46 10.98
CA GLU A 99 -14.26 6.88 11.72
C GLU A 99 -15.17 5.71 12.12
N ASN A 100 -15.22 4.67 11.28
CA ASN A 100 -16.01 3.46 11.56
C ASN A 100 -15.40 2.54 12.64
N GLY A 101 -14.26 2.93 13.23
CA GLY A 101 -13.54 2.19 14.28
C GLY A 101 -12.57 1.14 13.76
N ALA A 102 -12.44 0.98 12.45
CA ALA A 102 -11.41 0.10 11.86
C ALA A 102 -10.02 0.76 11.90
N SER A 103 -8.98 -0.06 11.72
CA SER A 103 -7.61 0.42 11.63
C SER A 103 -6.81 -0.32 10.56
N LEU A 104 -5.81 0.36 10.01
CA LEU A 104 -4.88 -0.18 9.04
C LEU A 104 -3.44 0.08 9.51
N LEU A 105 -2.65 -0.99 9.60
CA LEU A 105 -1.19 -0.89 9.77
C LEU A 105 -0.50 -0.93 8.42
N VAL A 106 0.53 -0.10 8.28
CA VAL A 106 1.32 0.06 7.04
C VAL A 106 2.80 -0.08 7.36
N ASP A 107 3.49 -0.92 6.58
CA ASP A 107 4.95 -1.04 6.58
C ASP A 107 5.44 -1.06 5.13
N VAL A 108 6.22 -0.05 4.72
CA VAL A 108 6.72 0.06 3.34
C VAL A 108 8.19 0.48 3.31
N SER A 109 8.97 -0.10 2.40
CA SER A 109 10.40 0.18 2.34
C SER A 109 10.98 -0.07 0.94
N PHE A 110 11.87 0.83 0.50
CA PHE A 110 12.75 0.58 -0.64
C PHE A 110 13.98 -0.21 -0.25
N THR A 111 14.43 -0.08 1.00
CA THR A 111 15.61 -0.79 1.48
C THR A 111 15.52 -1.01 3.00
N LEU A 112 15.65 -2.27 3.41
CA LEU A 112 15.56 -2.67 4.82
C LEU A 112 16.40 -3.93 5.06
N HIS A 113 16.87 -4.13 6.29
CA HIS A 113 17.55 -5.36 6.71
C HIS A 113 16.51 -6.47 6.99
N ALA A 114 15.72 -6.82 6.00
CA ALA A 114 14.74 -7.91 6.06
C ALA A 114 15.36 -9.23 5.55
N LYS A 115 14.80 -10.36 5.97
CA LYS A 115 15.22 -11.70 5.50
C LYS A 115 14.97 -11.87 4.00
N GLN A 116 13.87 -11.33 3.51
CA GLN A 116 13.43 -11.40 2.11
C GLN A 116 12.54 -10.18 1.81
N ASP A 117 12.28 -9.93 0.53
CA ASP A 117 11.24 -9.00 0.12
C ASP A 117 9.88 -9.57 0.52
N GLU A 118 8.94 -8.69 0.88
CA GLU A 118 7.61 -9.06 1.32
C GLU A 118 6.57 -8.12 0.73
N ILE A 119 5.55 -8.71 0.10
CA ILE A 119 4.28 -8.03 -0.19
C ILE A 119 3.20 -8.81 0.54
N SER A 120 2.42 -8.12 1.37
CA SER A 120 1.37 -8.75 2.18
C SER A 120 0.21 -7.78 2.36
N VAL A 121 -0.98 -8.23 1.93
CA VAL A 121 -2.23 -7.47 2.01
C VAL A 121 -3.25 -8.34 2.74
N LYS A 122 -3.57 -7.99 3.99
CA LYS A 122 -4.39 -8.80 4.90
C LYS A 122 -5.52 -7.97 5.50
N LEU A 123 -6.70 -8.59 5.54
CA LEU A 123 -7.93 -7.97 6.03
C LEU A 123 -8.64 -8.90 7.02
N TYR A 124 -9.01 -8.37 8.18
CA TYR A 124 -9.66 -9.12 9.25
C TYR A 124 -10.98 -8.47 9.65
N GLY A 125 -12.03 -9.27 9.71
CA GLY A 125 -13.37 -8.82 10.05
C GLY A 125 -14.07 -9.76 11.02
N THR A 126 -15.26 -9.36 11.45
CA THR A 126 -16.05 -10.09 12.46
C THR A 126 -16.63 -11.43 11.97
N LYS A 127 -16.66 -11.67 10.66
CA LYS A 127 -17.23 -12.88 10.05
C LYS A 127 -16.27 -13.62 9.12
N GLY A 128 -15.04 -13.16 9.05
CA GLY A 128 -14.01 -13.73 8.21
C GLY A 128 -12.90 -12.75 7.93
N GLY A 129 -11.93 -13.17 7.13
CA GLY A 129 -10.77 -12.40 6.71
C GLY A 129 -10.34 -12.81 5.32
N ALA A 130 -9.39 -12.07 4.78
CA ALA A 130 -8.74 -12.37 3.51
C ALA A 130 -7.27 -12.00 3.54
N GLU A 131 -6.46 -12.80 2.88
CA GLU A 131 -5.13 -12.44 2.41
C GLU A 131 -5.20 -12.33 0.89
N VAL A 132 -4.81 -11.20 0.33
CA VAL A 132 -4.86 -10.96 -1.12
C VAL A 132 -3.49 -11.22 -1.73
N GLU A 133 -2.44 -10.83 -1.04
CA GLU A 133 -1.05 -11.07 -1.38
C GLU A 133 -0.32 -11.81 -0.24
N PRO A 134 0.57 -12.75 -0.53
CA PRO A 134 1.09 -13.18 -1.85
C PRO A 134 0.17 -14.10 -2.66
N SER A 135 -0.94 -14.53 -2.09
CA SER A 135 -1.94 -15.34 -2.80
C SER A 135 -3.31 -15.15 -2.14
N LEU A 136 -4.36 -15.24 -2.96
CA LEU A 136 -5.72 -15.09 -2.46
C LEU A 136 -6.10 -16.26 -1.55
N ALA A 137 -6.35 -15.95 -0.29
CA ALA A 137 -6.91 -16.86 0.70
C ALA A 137 -8.07 -16.18 1.43
N ILE A 138 -9.18 -16.88 1.61
CA ILE A 138 -10.35 -16.38 2.30
C ILE A 138 -10.60 -17.28 3.52
N VAL A 139 -10.86 -16.68 4.66
CA VAL A 139 -11.23 -17.37 5.90
C VAL A 139 -12.63 -16.96 6.29
N THR A 140 -13.46 -17.91 6.64
CA THR A 140 -14.82 -17.67 7.13
C THR A 140 -15.16 -18.59 8.30
N GLU A 141 -16.26 -18.29 8.97
CA GLU A 141 -16.80 -19.11 10.05
C GLU A 141 -18.10 -19.76 9.59
N LYS A 142 -18.18 -21.08 9.69
CA LYS A 142 -19.38 -21.86 9.40
C LYS A 142 -19.32 -23.22 10.09
N TYR A 143 -20.46 -23.76 10.49
CA TYR A 143 -20.59 -25.07 11.18
C TYR A 143 -19.75 -25.13 12.45
N ASP A 144 -19.76 -24.07 13.26
CA ASP A 144 -19.00 -23.93 14.52
C ASP A 144 -17.48 -24.14 14.36
N THR A 145 -16.96 -23.86 13.17
CA THR A 145 -15.53 -23.98 12.86
C THR A 145 -15.08 -22.89 11.88
N MET A 146 -13.78 -22.65 11.84
CA MET A 146 -13.15 -21.79 10.83
C MET A 146 -12.85 -22.59 9.57
N LEU A 147 -13.16 -22.03 8.42
CA LEU A 147 -12.93 -22.62 7.11
C LEU A 147 -12.01 -21.72 6.29
N ASN A 148 -10.98 -22.35 5.70
CA ASN A 148 -10.20 -21.73 4.64
C ASN A 148 -10.86 -22.03 3.30
N LEU A 149 -11.19 -21.01 2.54
CA LEU A 149 -11.82 -21.12 1.22
C LEU A 149 -10.79 -20.80 0.15
N ALA A 150 -10.68 -21.66 -0.84
CA ALA A 150 -9.91 -21.42 -2.05
C ALA A 150 -10.90 -21.12 -3.19
N PRO A 151 -10.98 -19.87 -3.68
CA PRO A 151 -11.81 -19.55 -4.82
C PRO A 151 -11.40 -20.36 -6.05
N GLN A 152 -12.37 -20.89 -6.76
CA GLN A 152 -12.17 -21.59 -8.03
C GLN A 152 -12.43 -20.58 -9.15
N VAL A 153 -11.43 -19.81 -9.49
CA VAL A 153 -11.43 -18.83 -10.58
C VAL A 153 -10.34 -19.20 -11.58
N ASP A 154 -10.47 -18.76 -12.82
CA ASP A 154 -9.54 -19.14 -13.90
C ASP A 154 -8.08 -18.71 -13.63
N SER A 155 -7.91 -17.61 -12.92
CA SER A 155 -6.60 -17.18 -12.44
C SER A 155 -6.71 -16.58 -11.04
N VAL A 156 -5.87 -17.06 -10.12
CA VAL A 156 -5.67 -16.48 -8.78
C VAL A 156 -4.40 -15.63 -8.69
N THR A 157 -3.65 -15.54 -9.80
CA THR A 157 -2.43 -14.74 -9.91
C THR A 157 -2.73 -13.43 -10.59
N PHE A 158 -2.08 -12.36 -10.11
CA PHE A 158 -2.19 -11.04 -10.71
C PHE A 158 -1.47 -11.01 -12.06
N ASP A 159 -2.17 -10.57 -13.11
CA ASP A 159 -1.64 -10.36 -14.45
C ASP A 159 -1.64 -8.86 -14.76
N PHE A 160 -0.46 -8.23 -14.79
CA PHE A 160 -0.30 -6.82 -15.07
C PHE A 160 -0.85 -6.40 -16.43
N VAL A 161 -0.70 -7.22 -17.47
CA VAL A 161 -1.16 -6.88 -18.82
C VAL A 161 -2.69 -6.83 -18.85
N GLN A 162 -3.33 -7.84 -18.28
CA GLN A 162 -4.80 -7.88 -18.20
C GLN A 162 -5.33 -6.76 -17.28
N ALA A 163 -4.64 -6.45 -16.18
CA ALA A 163 -5.05 -5.38 -15.28
C ALA A 163 -5.01 -4.01 -15.96
N PHE A 164 -3.90 -3.68 -16.64
CA PHE A 164 -3.80 -2.42 -17.38
C PHE A 164 -4.79 -2.35 -18.55
N GLN A 165 -5.04 -3.45 -19.25
CA GLN A 165 -6.05 -3.48 -20.31
C GLN A 165 -7.43 -3.19 -19.73
N ALA A 166 -7.82 -3.84 -18.63
CA ALA A 166 -9.10 -3.63 -17.96
C ALA A 166 -9.27 -2.19 -17.45
N GLU A 167 -8.20 -1.58 -16.94
CA GLU A 167 -8.19 -0.18 -16.50
C GLU A 167 -8.47 0.77 -17.67
N ILE A 168 -7.77 0.61 -18.79
CA ILE A 168 -7.95 1.44 -19.98
C ILE A 168 -9.34 1.24 -20.58
N ASP A 169 -9.81 -0.01 -20.71
CA ASP A 169 -11.16 -0.31 -21.22
C ASP A 169 -12.22 0.36 -20.34
N HIS A 170 -12.10 0.23 -19.01
CA HIS A 170 -13.01 0.89 -18.08
C HIS A 170 -12.99 2.41 -18.21
N PHE A 171 -11.79 3.01 -18.32
CA PHE A 171 -11.65 4.46 -18.51
C PHE A 171 -12.34 4.95 -19.79
N VAL A 172 -12.19 4.21 -20.90
CA VAL A 172 -12.87 4.52 -22.16
C VAL A 172 -14.38 4.43 -22.00
N ASP A 173 -14.90 3.36 -21.37
CA ASP A 173 -16.34 3.19 -21.12
C ASP A 173 -16.92 4.34 -20.27
N VAL A 174 -16.16 4.81 -19.27
CA VAL A 174 -16.54 5.99 -18.45
C VAL A 174 -16.58 7.26 -19.32
N CYS A 175 -15.59 7.47 -20.18
CA CYS A 175 -15.55 8.63 -21.08
C CYS A 175 -16.73 8.62 -22.10
N LEU A 176 -17.17 7.44 -22.51
CA LEU A 176 -18.35 7.27 -23.40
C LEU A 176 -19.69 7.38 -22.66
N GLY A 177 -19.67 7.46 -21.33
CA GLY A 177 -20.88 7.47 -20.50
C GLY A 177 -21.57 6.11 -20.36
N GLU A 178 -20.87 5.03 -20.67
CA GLU A 178 -21.39 3.66 -20.61
C GLU A 178 -21.24 3.04 -19.21
N LYS A 179 -20.31 3.56 -18.40
CA LYS A 179 -20.07 3.11 -17.02
C LYS A 179 -19.83 4.26 -16.07
N GLU A 180 -20.13 4.04 -14.79
CA GLU A 180 -19.70 4.91 -13.70
C GLU A 180 -18.24 4.62 -13.36
N THR A 181 -17.49 5.65 -12.92
CA THR A 181 -16.09 5.46 -12.52
C THR A 181 -15.97 4.63 -11.24
N LEU A 182 -15.06 3.65 -11.24
CA LEU A 182 -14.69 2.88 -10.04
C LEU A 182 -13.72 3.63 -9.13
N SER A 183 -13.04 4.65 -9.66
CA SER A 183 -12.04 5.44 -8.93
C SER A 183 -12.34 6.94 -9.10
N PRO A 184 -13.33 7.48 -8.37
CA PRO A 184 -13.66 8.90 -8.45
C PRO A 184 -12.55 9.76 -7.86
N VAL A 185 -12.45 11.01 -8.30
CA VAL A 185 -11.44 11.97 -7.80
C VAL A 185 -11.44 12.11 -6.28
N ALA A 186 -12.61 11.97 -5.65
CA ALA A 186 -12.73 12.01 -4.19
C ALA A 186 -11.89 10.94 -3.48
N ASP A 187 -11.74 9.75 -4.08
CA ASP A 187 -10.91 8.68 -3.54
C ASP A 187 -9.43 9.05 -3.58
N GLY A 188 -8.99 9.70 -4.68
CA GLY A 188 -7.63 10.25 -4.78
C GLY A 188 -7.34 11.34 -3.74
N VAL A 189 -8.35 12.15 -3.37
CA VAL A 189 -8.23 13.14 -2.29
C VAL A 189 -8.04 12.45 -0.93
N GLU A 190 -8.82 11.42 -0.61
CA GLU A 190 -8.65 10.66 0.64
C GLU A 190 -7.30 9.93 0.68
N MET A 191 -6.86 9.37 -0.43
CA MET A 191 -5.53 8.74 -0.51
C MET A 191 -4.41 9.75 -0.29
N THR A 192 -4.48 10.93 -0.91
CA THR A 192 -3.52 12.02 -0.69
C THR A 192 -3.52 12.49 0.76
N LYS A 193 -4.70 12.57 1.39
CA LYS A 193 -4.86 12.89 2.80
C LYS A 193 -4.17 11.87 3.71
N ILE A 194 -4.31 10.58 3.38
CA ILE A 194 -3.62 9.49 4.12
C ILE A 194 -2.11 9.64 4.02
N LEU A 195 -1.57 9.75 2.81
CA LEU A 195 -0.13 9.84 2.57
C LEU A 195 0.47 11.09 3.25
N SER A 196 -0.16 12.25 3.03
CA SER A 196 0.28 13.51 3.66
C SER A 196 0.20 13.47 5.18
N GLY A 197 -0.85 12.84 5.72
CA GLY A 197 -1.00 12.68 7.16
C GLY A 197 0.07 11.79 7.80
N ILE A 198 0.56 10.78 7.08
CA ILE A 198 1.68 9.95 7.55
C ILE A 198 2.97 10.79 7.62
N TYR A 199 3.28 11.57 6.58
CA TYR A 199 4.44 12.45 6.59
C TYR A 199 4.33 13.53 7.69
N GLU A 200 3.16 14.17 7.81
CA GLU A 200 2.92 15.19 8.83
C GLU A 200 3.08 14.62 10.24
N SER A 201 2.58 13.40 10.48
CA SER A 201 2.74 12.71 11.76
C SER A 201 4.21 12.42 12.07
N ALA A 202 4.96 11.94 11.07
CA ALA A 202 6.38 11.67 11.21
C ALA A 202 7.19 12.93 11.51
N GLU A 203 6.90 14.03 10.82
CA GLU A 203 7.56 15.33 11.02
C GLU A 203 7.27 15.90 12.41
N LYS A 204 5.98 15.86 12.84
CA LYS A 204 5.56 16.42 14.13
C LYS A 204 5.81 15.49 15.32
N GLY A 205 6.15 14.23 15.08
CA GLY A 205 6.33 13.20 16.11
C GLY A 205 5.08 12.94 16.96
N LYS A 206 3.89 13.11 16.38
CA LYS A 206 2.59 12.92 17.06
C LYS A 206 1.49 12.46 16.13
N GLU A 207 0.42 11.92 16.72
CA GLU A 207 -0.79 11.58 15.97
C GLU A 207 -1.46 12.83 15.38
N ILE A 208 -1.90 12.74 14.12
CA ILE A 208 -2.65 13.76 13.38
C ILE A 208 -4.11 13.35 13.34
N TYR A 209 -5.00 14.28 13.67
CA TYR A 209 -6.44 14.09 13.62
C TYR A 209 -7.04 14.87 12.44
N PHE A 210 -8.07 14.30 11.85
CA PHE A 210 -8.81 14.87 10.73
C PHE A 210 -10.26 15.10 11.16
N ASP A 211 -10.81 16.23 10.78
CA ASP A 211 -12.21 16.62 10.99
C ASP A 211 -13.12 16.12 9.86
#